data_37473d0918b469d1bfcd1704a0e2882a
#
_entry.id   37473d0918b469d1bfcd1704a0e2882a
#
_cell.length_a   1.000
_cell.length_b   1.000
_cell.length_c   1.000
_cell.angle_alpha   90.00
_cell.angle_beta   90.00
_cell.angle_gamma   90.00
#
_symmetry.space_group_name_H-M   'P 1'
#
loop_
_entity.id
_entity.type
_entity.pdbx_description
1 polymer ?
#
loop_
_entity_poly.entity_id
_entity_poly.type
_entity_poly.pdbx_seq_one_letter_code
_entity_poly.pdbx_strand_id
1 'polypeptide(L)'
;MTYLWIKTFHLLFAIAWMAAVFYLPRILVNLAEAGDNASVQARLQLMGRRLYRFGHIMVGLGLLFGLLLWQGWRVWPQALPDVVGPMHWIDAKLTLVVVMFAYYIWAGRALKRNIKGVALPSSRALRWANELPVLLLLGVIYLVVARPF
;
A
#
# COMPACT_ATOMS: atom_id res chain seq x y z
N MET A 1 -16.48 -21.23 6.26
CA MET A 1 -15.00 -21.43 6.25
C MET A 1 -14.32 -20.74 5.08
N THR A 2 -14.79 -20.93 3.85
CA THR A 2 -14.19 -20.29 2.66
C THR A 2 -14.11 -18.77 2.80
N TYR A 3 -15.19 -18.12 3.24
CA TYR A 3 -15.20 -16.66 3.45
C TYR A 3 -14.12 -16.21 4.44
N LEU A 4 -13.96 -16.91 5.55
CA LEU A 4 -12.96 -16.56 6.57
C LEU A 4 -11.53 -16.70 6.06
N TRP A 5 -11.25 -17.72 5.25
CA TRP A 5 -9.93 -17.89 4.64
C TRP A 5 -9.63 -16.80 3.61
N ILE A 6 -10.59 -16.45 2.77
CA ILE A 6 -10.43 -15.38 1.78
C ILE A 6 -10.18 -14.05 2.49
N LYS A 7 -10.94 -13.77 3.55
CA LYS A 7 -10.76 -12.57 4.37
C LYS A 7 -9.38 -12.55 5.04
N THR A 8 -8.94 -13.69 5.56
CA THR A 8 -7.62 -13.84 6.19
C THR A 8 -6.50 -13.53 5.20
N PHE A 9 -6.55 -14.10 4.00
CA PHE A 9 -5.54 -13.83 2.97
C PHE A 9 -5.61 -12.39 2.49
N HIS A 10 -6.80 -11.82 2.34
CA HIS A 10 -6.93 -10.39 1.99
C HIS A 10 -6.24 -9.50 3.03
N LEU A 11 -6.48 -9.75 4.31
CA LEU A 11 -5.83 -9.00 5.39
C LEU A 11 -4.32 -9.20 5.39
N LEU A 12 -3.86 -10.42 5.18
CA LEU A 12 -2.41 -10.72 5.12
C LEU A 12 -1.72 -9.90 4.04
N PHE A 13 -2.25 -9.93 2.82
CA PHE A 13 -1.65 -9.24 1.69
C PHE A 13 -1.80 -7.72 1.81
N ALA A 14 -2.90 -7.24 2.37
CA ALA A 14 -3.09 -5.82 2.66
C ALA A 14 -2.05 -5.32 3.67
N ILE A 15 -1.83 -6.05 4.76
CA ILE A 15 -0.83 -5.71 5.78
C ILE A 15 0.57 -5.72 5.18
N ALA A 16 0.89 -6.74 4.37
CA ALA A 16 2.20 -6.84 3.72
C ALA A 16 2.44 -5.66 2.76
N TRP A 17 1.42 -5.28 1.99
CA TRP A 17 1.52 -4.09 1.12
C TRP A 17 1.70 -2.82 1.95
N MET A 18 0.96 -2.67 3.04
CA MET A 18 1.08 -1.50 3.91
C MET A 18 2.49 -1.37 4.50
N ALA A 19 3.15 -2.49 4.81
CA ALA A 19 4.55 -2.46 5.24
C ALA A 19 5.44 -1.82 4.17
N ALA A 20 5.22 -2.16 2.89
CA ALA A 20 5.95 -1.54 1.78
C ALA A 20 5.63 -0.05 1.64
N VAL A 21 4.35 0.32 1.74
CA VAL A 21 3.90 1.71 1.65
C VAL A 21 4.53 2.57 2.75
N PHE A 22 4.63 2.04 3.97
CA PHE A 22 5.23 2.78 5.10
C PHE A 22 6.74 2.85 5.03
N TYR A 23 7.40 1.79 4.60
CA TYR A 23 8.86 1.73 4.72
C TYR A 23 9.58 2.30 3.50
N LEU A 24 9.01 2.22 2.30
CA LEU A 24 9.64 2.76 1.10
C LEU A 24 9.98 4.25 1.22
N PRO A 25 9.07 5.12 1.70
CA PRO A 25 9.42 6.52 1.93
C PRO A 25 10.56 6.72 2.94
N ARG A 26 10.67 5.85 3.93
CA ARG A 26 11.78 5.91 4.91
C ARG A 26 13.11 5.57 4.26
N ILE A 27 13.11 4.62 3.31
CA ILE A 27 14.30 4.34 2.51
C ILE A 27 14.70 5.58 1.70
N LEU A 28 13.73 6.30 1.13
CA LEU A 28 14.01 7.54 0.41
C LEU A 28 14.62 8.62 1.32
N VAL A 29 14.13 8.75 2.56
CA VAL A 29 14.73 9.66 3.56
C VAL A 29 16.18 9.29 3.81
N ASN A 30 16.47 8.01 4.03
CA ASN A 30 17.84 7.53 4.25
C ASN A 30 18.72 7.77 3.04
N LEU A 31 18.20 7.60 1.82
CA LEU A 31 18.94 7.92 0.58
C LEU A 31 19.27 9.41 0.50
N ALA A 32 18.33 10.29 0.84
CA ALA A 32 18.57 11.74 0.84
C ALA A 32 19.64 12.14 1.87
N GLU A 33 19.70 11.42 3.00
CA GLU A 33 20.67 11.68 4.08
C GLU A 33 22.03 11.01 3.84
N ALA A 34 22.11 10.03 2.94
CA ALA A 34 23.35 9.31 2.66
C ALA A 34 24.43 10.19 2.00
N GLY A 35 24.04 11.30 1.38
CA GLY A 35 24.96 12.20 0.70
C GLY A 35 25.71 11.50 -0.43
N ASP A 36 27.05 11.67 -0.48
CA ASP A 36 27.89 11.13 -1.55
C ASP A 36 28.44 9.72 -1.27
N ASN A 37 27.97 9.06 -0.23
CA ASN A 37 28.44 7.71 0.12
C ASN A 37 27.86 6.67 -0.83
N ALA A 38 28.63 6.31 -1.87
CA ALA A 38 28.18 5.43 -2.93
C ALA A 38 27.78 4.02 -2.44
N SER A 39 28.48 3.45 -1.47
CA SER A 39 28.17 2.11 -0.96
C SER A 39 26.85 2.09 -0.18
N VAL A 40 26.60 3.13 0.61
CA VAL A 40 25.34 3.28 1.34
C VAL A 40 24.17 3.48 0.36
N GLN A 41 24.36 4.36 -0.63
CA GLN A 41 23.33 4.59 -1.66
C GLN A 41 22.99 3.31 -2.41
N ALA A 42 24.00 2.55 -2.85
CA ALA A 42 23.78 1.31 -3.58
C ALA A 42 22.97 0.30 -2.75
N ARG A 43 23.28 0.17 -1.45
CA ARG A 43 22.56 -0.76 -0.57
C ARG A 43 21.12 -0.33 -0.35
N LEU A 44 20.88 0.96 -0.10
CA LEU A 44 19.53 1.48 0.10
C LEU A 44 18.68 1.38 -1.17
N GLN A 45 19.28 1.66 -2.33
CA GLN A 45 18.60 1.50 -3.61
C GLN A 45 18.18 0.05 -3.86
N LEU A 46 19.05 -0.91 -3.53
CA LEU A 46 18.74 -2.34 -3.66
C LEU A 46 17.59 -2.73 -2.73
N MET A 47 17.63 -2.30 -1.46
CA MET A 47 16.56 -2.55 -0.50
C MET A 47 15.23 -1.95 -0.98
N GLY A 48 15.27 -0.74 -1.48
CA GLY A 48 14.08 -0.06 -2.00
C GLY A 48 13.46 -0.77 -3.20
N ARG A 49 14.29 -1.21 -4.14
CA ARG A 49 13.81 -1.96 -5.32
C ARG A 49 13.15 -3.29 -4.93
N ARG A 50 13.77 -4.02 -4.02
CA ARG A 50 13.23 -5.30 -3.52
C ARG A 50 11.90 -5.09 -2.80
N LEU A 51 11.84 -4.06 -1.96
CA LEU A 51 10.63 -3.73 -1.21
C LEU A 51 9.50 -3.29 -2.16
N TYR A 52 9.81 -2.48 -3.17
CA TYR A 52 8.84 -2.01 -4.15
C TYR A 52 8.27 -3.17 -4.97
N ARG A 53 9.11 -4.10 -5.41
CA ARG A 53 8.67 -5.31 -6.09
C ARG A 53 7.78 -6.17 -5.20
N PHE A 54 8.20 -6.40 -3.97
CA PHE A 54 7.42 -7.14 -2.98
C PHE A 54 6.05 -6.51 -2.78
N GLY A 55 5.99 -5.19 -2.62
CA GLY A 55 4.73 -4.47 -2.45
C GLY A 55 3.80 -4.58 -3.65
N HIS A 56 4.34 -4.59 -4.88
CA HIS A 56 3.54 -4.80 -6.09
C HIS A 56 2.87 -6.17 -6.10
N ILE A 57 3.61 -7.21 -5.72
CA ILE A 57 3.07 -8.57 -5.63
C ILE A 57 1.98 -8.62 -4.54
N MET A 58 2.25 -8.04 -3.40
CA MET A 58 1.32 -8.05 -2.26
C MET A 58 0.03 -7.28 -2.57
N VAL A 59 0.12 -6.11 -3.20
CA VAL A 59 -1.09 -5.35 -3.56
C VAL A 59 -1.91 -6.07 -4.62
N GLY A 60 -1.25 -6.72 -5.57
CA GLY A 60 -1.94 -7.53 -6.59
C GLY A 60 -2.75 -8.66 -5.97
N LEU A 61 -2.14 -9.41 -5.07
CA LEU A 61 -2.82 -10.48 -4.34
C LEU A 61 -3.91 -9.93 -3.40
N GLY A 62 -3.64 -8.82 -2.73
CA GLY A 62 -4.63 -8.16 -1.87
C GLY A 62 -5.85 -7.70 -2.64
N LEU A 63 -5.66 -7.13 -3.83
CA LEU A 63 -6.76 -6.73 -4.71
C LEU A 63 -7.57 -7.94 -5.21
N LEU A 64 -6.89 -9.03 -5.56
CA LEU A 64 -7.57 -10.26 -5.98
C LEU A 64 -8.49 -10.78 -4.88
N PHE A 65 -7.98 -10.96 -3.66
CA PHE A 65 -8.79 -11.43 -2.54
C PHE A 65 -9.83 -10.39 -2.11
N GLY A 66 -9.52 -9.11 -2.21
CA GLY A 66 -10.50 -8.05 -1.94
C GLY A 66 -11.66 -8.05 -2.92
N LEU A 67 -11.38 -8.29 -4.21
CA LEU A 67 -12.41 -8.43 -5.22
C LEU A 67 -13.28 -9.66 -4.97
N LEU A 68 -12.69 -10.77 -4.57
CA LEU A 68 -13.45 -11.97 -4.19
C LEU A 68 -14.37 -11.69 -3.00
N LEU A 69 -13.92 -10.94 -2.00
CA LEU A 69 -14.76 -10.56 -0.86
C LEU A 69 -15.92 -9.66 -1.28
N TRP A 70 -15.68 -8.75 -2.23
CA TRP A 70 -16.69 -7.76 -2.64
C TRP A 70 -17.71 -8.34 -3.61
N GLN A 71 -17.26 -9.10 -4.61
CA GLN A 71 -18.11 -9.54 -5.72
C GLN A 71 -18.28 -11.06 -5.79
N GLY A 72 -17.54 -11.82 -5.00
CA GLY A 72 -17.54 -13.28 -5.08
C GLY A 72 -18.91 -13.92 -4.80
N TRP A 73 -19.76 -13.27 -4.00
CA TRP A 73 -21.10 -13.76 -3.71
C TRP A 73 -21.97 -13.90 -4.96
N ARG A 74 -21.68 -13.14 -6.01
CA ARG A 74 -22.41 -13.23 -7.28
C ARG A 74 -22.15 -14.54 -8.02
N VAL A 75 -20.97 -15.11 -7.80
CA VAL A 75 -20.55 -16.37 -8.44
C VAL A 75 -20.79 -17.58 -7.52
N TRP A 76 -20.48 -17.40 -6.23
CA TRP A 76 -20.61 -18.45 -5.23
C TRP A 76 -21.41 -17.99 -4.02
N PRO A 77 -22.74 -17.76 -4.18
CA PRO A 77 -23.55 -17.24 -3.08
C PRO A 77 -23.64 -18.19 -1.88
N GLN A 78 -23.41 -19.50 -2.10
CA GLN A 78 -23.42 -20.50 -1.03
C GLN A 78 -22.20 -20.38 -0.10
N ALA A 79 -21.06 -19.92 -0.65
CA ALA A 79 -19.79 -19.86 0.08
C ALA A 79 -19.44 -18.46 0.55
N LEU A 80 -19.88 -17.42 -0.16
CA LEU A 80 -19.48 -16.04 0.06
C LEU A 80 -20.68 -15.13 0.31
N PRO A 81 -20.71 -14.40 1.44
CA PRO A 81 -21.78 -13.46 1.73
C PRO A 81 -21.58 -12.13 0.99
N ASP A 82 -22.65 -11.38 0.81
CA ASP A 82 -22.59 -9.99 0.36
C ASP A 82 -22.23 -9.10 1.57
N VAL A 83 -20.94 -8.82 1.71
CA VAL A 83 -20.41 -8.07 2.87
C VAL A 83 -20.64 -6.57 2.79
N VAL A 84 -20.93 -6.05 1.60
CA VAL A 84 -21.15 -4.61 1.39
C VAL A 84 -22.64 -4.28 1.40
N GLY A 85 -23.45 -5.10 0.72
CA GLY A 85 -24.89 -4.84 0.58
C GLY A 85 -25.15 -3.51 -0.10
N PRO A 86 -26.18 -2.77 0.35
CA PRO A 86 -26.53 -1.46 -0.20
C PRO A 86 -25.68 -0.30 0.35
N MET A 87 -24.70 -0.58 1.18
CA MET A 87 -23.86 0.44 1.84
C MET A 87 -22.81 1.01 0.88
N HIS A 88 -22.41 2.25 1.14
CA HIS A 88 -21.46 2.98 0.29
C HIS A 88 -20.07 3.19 0.93
N TRP A 89 -19.80 2.61 2.10
CA TRP A 89 -18.50 2.72 2.75
C TRP A 89 -17.36 2.17 1.88
N ILE A 90 -17.68 1.20 1.02
CA ILE A 90 -16.70 0.61 0.11
C ILE A 90 -16.18 1.64 -0.91
N ASP A 91 -17.03 2.55 -1.38
CA ASP A 91 -16.63 3.58 -2.33
C ASP A 91 -15.59 4.52 -1.71
N ALA A 92 -15.83 4.96 -0.49
CA ALA A 92 -14.87 5.79 0.25
C ALA A 92 -13.58 5.03 0.53
N LYS A 93 -13.66 3.75 0.92
CA LYS A 93 -12.48 2.90 1.13
C LYS A 93 -11.65 2.78 -0.15
N LEU A 94 -12.29 2.49 -1.28
CA LEU A 94 -11.59 2.35 -2.56
C LEU A 94 -10.92 3.66 -2.98
N THR A 95 -11.56 4.79 -2.74
CA THR A 95 -10.98 6.11 -3.01
C THR A 95 -9.68 6.30 -2.22
N LEU A 96 -9.70 5.99 -0.92
CA LEU A 96 -8.51 6.10 -0.07
C LEU A 96 -7.41 5.13 -0.51
N VAL A 97 -7.78 3.90 -0.90
CA VAL A 97 -6.82 2.90 -1.40
C VAL A 97 -6.18 3.37 -2.71
N VAL A 98 -6.95 3.97 -3.61
CA VAL A 98 -6.41 4.53 -4.87
C VAL A 98 -5.42 5.66 -4.58
N VAL A 99 -5.74 6.56 -3.66
CA VAL A 99 -4.82 7.64 -3.24
C VAL A 99 -3.53 7.04 -2.66
N MET A 100 -3.66 6.02 -1.82
CA MET A 100 -2.53 5.35 -1.21
C MET A 100 -1.66 4.62 -2.25
N PHE A 101 -2.29 4.00 -3.24
CA PHE A 101 -1.58 3.37 -4.35
C PHE A 101 -0.85 4.40 -5.21
N ALA A 102 -1.47 5.55 -5.48
CA ALA A 102 -0.82 6.65 -6.20
C ALA A 102 0.41 7.16 -5.44
N TYR A 103 0.31 7.31 -4.13
CA TYR A 103 1.43 7.66 -3.27
C TYR A 103 2.56 6.62 -3.36
N TYR A 104 2.22 5.35 -3.30
CA TYR A 104 3.17 4.24 -3.41
C TYR A 104 3.90 4.27 -4.76
N ILE A 105 3.17 4.49 -5.85
CA ILE A 105 3.76 4.61 -7.19
C ILE A 105 4.69 5.84 -7.27
N TRP A 106 4.29 6.97 -6.69
CA TRP A 106 5.14 8.15 -6.61
C TRP A 106 6.47 7.85 -5.90
N ALA A 107 6.40 7.17 -4.75
CA ALA A 107 7.61 6.80 -4.00
C ALA A 107 8.53 5.88 -4.82
N GLY A 108 7.95 4.91 -5.52
CA GLY A 108 8.71 4.01 -6.40
C GLY A 108 9.34 4.74 -7.58
N ARG A 109 8.65 5.70 -8.16
CA ARG A 109 9.22 6.53 -9.24
C ARG A 109 10.35 7.40 -8.74
N ALA A 110 10.21 7.97 -7.55
CA ALA A 110 11.29 8.75 -6.93
C ALA A 110 12.54 7.89 -6.72
N LEU A 111 12.37 6.66 -6.26
CA LEU A 111 13.46 5.70 -6.12
C LEU A 111 14.13 5.40 -7.46
N LYS A 112 13.35 5.11 -8.48
CA LYS A 112 13.88 4.80 -9.82
C LYS A 112 14.63 5.97 -10.44
N ARG A 113 14.13 7.19 -10.25
CA ARG A 113 14.82 8.41 -10.71
C ARG A 113 16.15 8.59 -9.97
N ASN A 114 16.16 8.35 -8.68
CA ASN A 114 17.39 8.43 -7.89
C ASN A 114 18.45 7.43 -8.37
N ILE A 115 18.04 6.21 -8.71
CA ILE A 115 18.92 5.19 -9.27
C ILE A 115 19.55 5.67 -10.59
N LYS A 116 18.81 6.46 -11.37
CA LYS A 116 19.30 7.06 -12.62
C LYS A 116 20.09 8.35 -12.41
N GLY A 117 20.34 8.76 -11.18
CA GLY A 117 21.13 9.93 -10.84
C GLY A 117 20.35 11.22 -10.61
N VAL A 118 19.02 11.17 -10.63
CA VAL A 118 18.19 12.34 -10.33
C VAL A 118 18.13 12.56 -8.82
N ALA A 119 18.29 13.80 -8.38
CA ALA A 119 18.23 14.13 -6.96
C ALA A 119 16.83 13.90 -6.38
N LEU A 120 16.79 13.42 -5.14
CA LEU A 120 15.55 13.29 -4.38
C LEU A 120 15.13 14.66 -3.81
N PRO A 121 13.83 14.82 -3.44
CA PRO A 121 13.42 15.94 -2.60
C PRO A 121 14.23 15.97 -1.29
N SER A 122 14.18 17.10 -0.58
CA SER A 122 14.88 17.20 0.71
C SER A 122 14.39 16.15 1.70
N SER A 123 15.27 15.72 2.61
CA SER A 123 14.90 14.75 3.65
C SER A 123 13.71 15.25 4.49
N ARG A 124 13.63 16.56 4.72
CA ARG A 124 12.51 17.17 5.44
C ARG A 124 11.19 17.02 4.70
N ALA A 125 11.17 17.29 3.38
CA ALA A 125 9.97 17.09 2.55
C ALA A 125 9.55 15.62 2.52
N LEU A 126 10.51 14.69 2.42
CA LEU A 126 10.23 13.25 2.43
C LEU A 126 9.67 12.79 3.77
N ARG A 127 10.15 13.34 4.90
CA ARG A 127 9.62 13.03 6.22
C ARG A 127 8.16 13.48 6.36
N TRP A 128 7.81 14.66 5.86
CA TRP A 128 6.42 15.12 5.83
C TRP A 128 5.55 14.22 4.97
N ALA A 129 6.03 13.86 3.78
CA ALA A 129 5.32 12.93 2.89
C ALA A 129 5.10 11.56 3.53
N ASN A 130 6.03 11.12 4.40
CA ASN A 130 5.95 9.83 5.09
C ASN A 130 4.78 9.74 6.09
N GLU A 131 4.23 10.88 6.52
CA GLU A 131 3.08 10.89 7.43
C GLU A 131 1.75 10.66 6.71
N LEU A 132 1.68 10.90 5.40
CA LEU A 132 0.44 10.76 4.63
C LEU A 132 -0.15 9.33 4.67
N PRO A 133 0.62 8.24 4.49
CA PRO A 133 0.06 6.89 4.54
C PRO A 133 -0.60 6.55 5.87
N VAL A 134 -0.10 7.08 6.98
CA VAL A 134 -0.66 6.83 8.31
C VAL A 134 -2.09 7.38 8.38
N LEU A 135 -2.30 8.60 7.89
CA LEU A 135 -3.62 9.24 7.88
C LEU A 135 -4.59 8.51 6.95
N LEU A 136 -4.10 8.08 5.77
CA LEU A 136 -4.91 7.32 4.83
C LEU A 136 -5.31 5.96 5.40
N LEU A 137 -4.39 5.28 6.06
CA LEU A 137 -4.68 3.99 6.69
C LEU A 137 -5.67 4.14 7.83
N LEU A 138 -5.54 5.18 8.64
CA LEU A 138 -6.51 5.48 9.70
C LEU A 138 -7.92 5.58 9.12
N GLY A 139 -8.07 6.32 8.02
CA GLY A 139 -9.35 6.44 7.33
C GLY A 139 -9.89 5.11 6.81
N VAL A 140 -9.02 4.29 6.20
CA VAL A 140 -9.40 2.96 5.70
C VAL A 140 -9.88 2.06 6.84
N ILE A 141 -9.13 2.02 7.94
CA ILE A 141 -9.47 1.19 9.11
C ILE A 141 -10.82 1.64 9.68
N TYR A 142 -11.01 2.95 9.84
CA TYR A 142 -12.27 3.49 10.33
C TYR A 142 -13.45 3.05 9.46
N LEU A 143 -13.34 3.18 8.14
CA LEU A 143 -14.41 2.79 7.22
C LEU A 143 -14.74 1.30 7.30
N VAL A 144 -13.73 0.46 7.45
CA VAL A 144 -13.92 -0.99 7.53
C VAL A 144 -14.56 -1.39 8.86
N VAL A 145 -14.14 -0.77 9.96
CA VAL A 145 -14.61 -1.12 11.31
C VAL A 145 -15.98 -0.51 11.58
N ALA A 146 -16.14 0.77 11.30
CA ALA A 146 -17.36 1.49 11.65
C ALA A 146 -18.48 1.35 10.61
N ARG A 147 -18.12 1.19 9.33
CA ARG A 147 -19.08 1.11 8.21
C ARG A 147 -20.16 2.19 8.30
N PRO A 148 -19.77 3.48 8.33
CA PRO A 148 -20.67 4.57 8.73
C PRO A 148 -21.80 4.85 7.72
N PHE A 149 -21.70 4.37 6.48
CA PHE A 149 -22.74 4.57 5.46
C PHE A 149 -22.75 3.48 4.39
#